data_651185e500a0431782fb4ae462adf2c8
#
_entry.id   651185e500a0431782fb4ae462adf2c8
#
_cell.length_a   1.000
_cell.length_b   1.000
_cell.length_c   1.000
_cell.angle_alpha   90.00
_cell.angle_beta   90.00
_cell.angle_gamma   90.00
#
_symmetry.space_group_name_H-M   'P 1'
#
loop_
_entity.id
_entity.type
_entity.pdbx_description
1 polymer ?
#
loop_
_entity_poly.entity_id
_entity_poly.type
_entity_poly.pdbx_seq_one_letter_code
_entity_poly.pdbx_strand_id
1 'polypeptide(L)'
;MSHNCRRKIAKDHMHPEEYPITLTTYPRLGSREQFTSPYYPPSGPRLRSQFVPDEIANPHIRFPTLAANIRSRRGRKVQVNVPVFHDTKTASPWKDPTVDYDLHNWAEDDDVRNGAAPDDFIHMDAMAFGMGSCCLQITFQAKNIKEGRKMYDQLSPLGPILLALTAATPIYKGFLADTDVRWNQISAAVDDRTPEELGEKVSCESFELIHYLTTLAFEQRSMADSQIKICCKLDLYLRRSTTTKGIPGSKFDN
;
A
#
# COMPACT_ATOMS: atom_id res chain seq x y z
N MET A 1 3.40 17.57 -18.51
CA MET A 1 2.93 18.86 -17.91
C MET A 1 3.51 18.96 -16.51
N SER A 2 4.19 20.07 -16.17
CA SER A 2 4.85 20.21 -14.87
C SER A 2 3.83 20.36 -13.72
N HIS A 3 4.22 20.00 -12.49
CA HIS A 3 3.39 20.14 -11.29
C HIS A 3 2.92 21.61 -11.07
N ASN A 4 3.82 22.54 -11.30
CA ASN A 4 3.50 23.96 -11.17
C ASN A 4 2.42 24.42 -12.17
N CYS A 5 2.45 23.87 -13.41
CA CYS A 5 1.43 24.16 -14.41
C CYS A 5 0.06 23.65 -13.98
N ARG A 6 -0.02 22.40 -13.47
CA ARG A 6 -1.29 21.82 -12.96
C ARG A 6 -1.84 22.61 -11.79
N ARG A 7 -0.99 23.01 -10.85
CA ARG A 7 -1.39 23.81 -9.69
C ARG A 7 -1.89 25.18 -10.09
N LYS A 8 -1.24 25.81 -11.09
CA LYS A 8 -1.69 27.09 -11.65
C LYS A 8 -3.06 26.94 -12.28
N ILE A 9 -3.27 25.95 -13.16
CA ILE A 9 -4.56 25.68 -13.80
C ILE A 9 -5.64 25.46 -12.75
N ALA A 10 -5.39 24.63 -11.72
CA ALA A 10 -6.33 24.43 -10.64
C ALA A 10 -6.69 25.75 -9.96
N LYS A 11 -5.69 26.53 -9.58
CA LYS A 11 -5.90 27.82 -8.93
C LYS A 11 -6.68 28.84 -9.78
N ASP A 12 -6.49 28.84 -11.10
CA ASP A 12 -7.17 29.73 -12.02
C ASP A 12 -8.69 29.40 -12.14
N HIS A 13 -9.12 28.21 -11.71
CA HIS A 13 -10.52 27.74 -11.73
C HIS A 13 -11.16 27.66 -10.33
N MET A 14 -10.44 28.04 -9.28
CA MET A 14 -10.92 28.02 -7.90
C MET A 14 -11.41 29.42 -7.47
N HIS A 15 -12.28 29.45 -6.47
CA HIS A 15 -12.62 30.71 -5.81
C HIS A 15 -11.40 31.33 -5.11
N PRO A 16 -11.37 32.66 -4.90
CA PRO A 16 -10.22 33.33 -4.26
C PRO A 16 -9.84 32.78 -2.89
N GLU A 17 -10.81 32.22 -2.17
CA GLU A 17 -10.64 31.65 -0.81
C GLU A 17 -10.29 30.15 -0.83
N GLU A 18 -10.28 29.52 -2.00
CA GLU A 18 -9.94 28.11 -2.15
C GLU A 18 -8.44 27.92 -2.44
N TYR A 19 -7.86 26.87 -1.87
CA TYR A 19 -6.45 26.54 -2.03
C TYR A 19 -6.27 25.09 -2.45
N PRO A 20 -5.50 24.79 -3.51
CA PRO A 20 -5.17 23.42 -3.86
C PRO A 20 -4.19 22.84 -2.84
N ILE A 21 -4.62 21.83 -2.12
CA ILE A 21 -3.83 21.14 -1.09
C ILE A 21 -3.26 19.85 -1.68
N THR A 22 -1.99 19.56 -1.37
CA THR A 22 -1.39 18.26 -1.64
C THR A 22 -1.48 17.41 -0.37
N LEU A 23 -2.22 16.29 -0.46
CA LEU A 23 -2.33 15.33 0.62
C LEU A 23 -1.33 14.19 0.41
N THR A 24 -0.71 13.72 1.50
CA THR A 24 0.13 12.53 1.48
C THR A 24 -0.67 11.26 1.75
N THR A 25 -1.70 11.38 2.58
CA THR A 25 -2.71 10.35 2.85
C THR A 25 -4.06 11.01 3.08
N TYR A 26 -5.07 10.18 3.36
CA TYR A 26 -6.38 10.62 3.85
C TYR A 26 -6.45 10.36 5.37
N PRO A 27 -6.12 11.35 6.23
CA PRO A 27 -5.98 11.14 7.68
C PRO A 27 -7.22 10.57 8.36
N ARG A 28 -8.42 10.86 7.81
CA ARG A 28 -9.70 10.39 8.34
C ARG A 28 -10.22 9.11 7.68
N LEU A 29 -9.50 8.54 6.72
CA LEU A 29 -9.92 7.28 6.09
C LEU A 29 -10.06 6.19 7.15
N GLY A 30 -11.24 5.58 7.22
CA GLY A 30 -11.54 4.52 8.18
C GLY A 30 -11.91 4.99 9.59
N SER A 31 -12.07 6.30 9.83
CA SER A 31 -12.65 6.79 11.10
C SER A 31 -14.14 6.49 11.15
N ARG A 32 -14.69 6.29 12.37
CA ARG A 32 -16.09 5.89 12.59
C ARG A 32 -17.14 6.95 12.22
N GLU A 33 -16.77 8.21 12.15
CA GLU A 33 -17.69 9.30 11.90
C GLU A 33 -18.10 9.39 10.43
N GLN A 34 -19.35 9.83 10.20
CA GLN A 34 -19.82 10.18 8.86
C GLN A 34 -19.31 11.57 8.48
N PHE A 35 -18.32 11.64 7.61
CA PHE A 35 -17.74 12.89 7.12
C PHE A 35 -17.73 12.99 5.59
N THR A 36 -18.38 12.05 4.92
CA THR A 36 -18.54 12.05 3.46
C THR A 36 -20.02 12.17 3.07
N SER A 37 -20.28 12.79 1.96
CA SER A 37 -21.61 12.84 1.34
C SER A 37 -21.47 12.52 -0.16
N PRO A 38 -22.08 11.43 -0.64
CA PRO A 38 -22.90 10.47 0.10
C PRO A 38 -22.06 9.61 1.06
N TYR A 39 -22.71 9.07 2.08
CA TYR A 39 -22.13 8.08 2.97
C TYR A 39 -22.35 6.67 2.46
N TYR A 40 -21.30 5.86 2.50
CA TYR A 40 -21.33 4.44 2.17
C TYR A 40 -20.86 3.63 3.40
N PRO A 41 -21.62 2.60 3.82
CA PRO A 41 -21.23 1.78 4.96
C PRO A 41 -20.02 0.90 4.62
N PRO A 42 -19.13 0.64 5.60
CA PRO A 42 -18.04 -0.32 5.42
C PRO A 42 -18.56 -1.77 5.30
N SER A 43 -17.65 -2.72 5.17
CA SER A 43 -17.91 -4.16 5.14
C SER A 43 -18.57 -4.68 3.86
N GLY A 44 -18.33 -4.00 2.74
CA GLY A 44 -18.76 -4.47 1.41
C GLY A 44 -18.00 -5.74 0.95
N PRO A 45 -18.56 -6.49 -0.02
CA PRO A 45 -18.06 -7.80 -0.44
C PRO A 45 -16.69 -7.77 -1.15
N ARG A 46 -16.29 -6.63 -1.69
CA ARG A 46 -15.03 -6.49 -2.44
C ARG A 46 -13.84 -6.37 -1.49
N LEU A 47 -13.87 -5.35 -0.64
CA LEU A 47 -12.79 -5.07 0.31
C LEU A 47 -12.91 -5.89 1.60
N ARG A 48 -14.13 -6.17 2.04
CA ARG A 48 -14.46 -6.84 3.31
C ARG A 48 -13.84 -6.15 4.52
N SER A 49 -13.59 -4.85 4.40
CA SER A 49 -12.98 -4.05 5.46
C SER A 49 -14.01 -3.60 6.46
N GLN A 50 -13.72 -3.66 7.76
CA GLN A 50 -14.58 -3.08 8.76
C GLN A 50 -14.50 -1.55 8.86
N PHE A 51 -13.59 -0.92 8.13
CA PHE A 51 -13.33 0.52 8.23
C PHE A 51 -13.68 1.31 6.97
N VAL A 52 -13.61 0.68 5.80
CA VAL A 52 -13.77 1.39 4.53
C VAL A 52 -14.81 0.71 3.64
N PRO A 53 -15.65 1.49 2.93
CA PRO A 53 -16.63 0.97 2.01
C PRO A 53 -16.00 0.56 0.67
N ASP A 54 -16.71 -0.27 -0.08
CA ASP A 54 -16.25 -0.74 -1.41
C ASP A 54 -16.19 0.38 -2.46
N GLU A 55 -16.96 1.43 -2.29
CA GLU A 55 -17.10 2.55 -3.22
C GLU A 55 -15.83 3.40 -3.33
N ILE A 56 -14.96 3.38 -2.30
CA ILE A 56 -13.67 4.06 -2.37
C ILE A 56 -12.67 3.35 -3.28
N ALA A 57 -12.89 2.07 -3.58
CA ALA A 57 -12.03 1.33 -4.47
C ALA A 57 -12.23 1.77 -5.92
N ASN A 58 -11.16 1.86 -6.70
CA ASN A 58 -11.26 2.10 -8.12
C ASN A 58 -12.18 1.03 -8.76
N PRO A 59 -13.17 1.41 -9.59
CA PRO A 59 -14.15 0.48 -10.18
C PRO A 59 -13.55 -0.53 -11.15
N HIS A 60 -12.31 -0.34 -11.58
CA HIS A 60 -11.64 -1.28 -12.47
C HIS A 60 -11.47 -2.65 -11.78
N ILE A 61 -11.85 -3.72 -12.48
CA ILE A 61 -11.90 -5.10 -11.97
C ILE A 61 -10.58 -5.58 -11.34
N ARG A 62 -9.47 -5.02 -11.74
CA ARG A 62 -8.14 -5.33 -11.22
C ARG A 62 -8.04 -5.17 -9.70
N PHE A 63 -8.65 -4.12 -9.13
CA PHE A 63 -8.50 -3.82 -7.71
C PHE A 63 -9.26 -4.79 -6.79
N PRO A 64 -10.55 -5.08 -7.01
CA PRO A 64 -11.23 -6.10 -6.22
C PRO A 64 -10.63 -7.49 -6.42
N THR A 65 -10.16 -7.83 -7.63
CA THR A 65 -9.47 -9.10 -7.88
C THR A 65 -8.16 -9.18 -7.07
N LEU A 66 -7.37 -8.12 -7.03
CA LEU A 66 -6.14 -8.07 -6.25
C LEU A 66 -6.42 -8.25 -4.76
N ALA A 67 -7.40 -7.53 -4.22
CA ALA A 67 -7.79 -7.66 -2.82
C ALA A 67 -8.27 -9.08 -2.48
N ALA A 68 -9.05 -9.71 -3.37
CA ALA A 68 -9.50 -11.09 -3.20
C ALA A 68 -8.33 -12.09 -3.24
N ASN A 69 -7.40 -11.92 -4.16
CA ASN A 69 -6.23 -12.78 -4.28
C ASN A 69 -5.32 -12.69 -3.04
N ILE A 70 -5.09 -11.49 -2.51
CA ILE A 70 -4.33 -11.30 -1.28
C ILE A 70 -4.99 -12.06 -0.12
N ARG A 71 -6.31 -11.89 0.09
CA ARG A 71 -7.03 -12.62 1.15
C ARG A 71 -6.97 -14.13 0.96
N SER A 72 -7.23 -14.59 -0.25
CA SER A 72 -7.21 -16.04 -0.57
C SER A 72 -5.85 -16.66 -0.32
N ARG A 73 -4.79 -15.98 -0.73
CA ARG A 73 -3.42 -16.47 -0.57
C ARG A 73 -2.97 -16.46 0.90
N ARG A 74 -3.29 -15.41 1.62
CA ARG A 74 -2.94 -15.27 3.05
C ARG A 74 -3.83 -16.08 3.98
N GLY A 75 -5.06 -16.41 3.55
CA GLY A 75 -6.09 -16.97 4.41
C GLY A 75 -6.62 -15.99 5.46
N ARG A 76 -6.31 -14.69 5.32
CA ARG A 76 -6.69 -13.60 6.24
C ARG A 76 -6.70 -12.26 5.52
N LYS A 77 -7.29 -11.23 6.13
CA LYS A 77 -7.20 -9.85 5.65
C LYS A 77 -5.75 -9.34 5.70
N VAL A 78 -5.47 -8.26 4.98
CA VAL A 78 -4.23 -7.52 5.22
C VAL A 78 -4.24 -6.96 6.64
N GLN A 79 -3.07 -6.89 7.25
CA GLN A 79 -2.86 -6.39 8.58
C GLN A 79 -1.83 -5.27 8.53
N VAL A 80 -2.32 -4.04 8.57
CA VAL A 80 -1.48 -2.85 8.59
C VAL A 80 -1.60 -2.27 9.99
N ASN A 81 -0.60 -2.50 10.80
CA ASN A 81 -0.54 -2.03 12.19
C ASN A 81 0.50 -0.93 12.31
N VAL A 82 0.08 0.24 12.76
CA VAL A 82 0.95 1.42 12.90
C VAL A 82 1.03 1.77 14.37
N PRO A 83 2.22 1.90 14.95
CA PRO A 83 2.35 2.28 16.35
C PRO A 83 1.62 3.60 16.63
N VAL A 84 0.81 3.64 17.69
CA VAL A 84 0.16 4.86 18.13
C VAL A 84 1.17 5.76 18.85
N PHE A 85 1.09 7.05 18.63
CA PHE A 85 1.88 8.02 19.39
C PHE A 85 1.35 8.12 20.83
N HIS A 86 2.20 7.86 21.80
CA HIS A 86 1.87 7.98 23.22
C HIS A 86 2.23 9.36 23.76
N ASP A 87 1.23 10.07 24.21
CA ASP A 87 1.39 11.28 25.01
C ASP A 87 1.01 11.00 26.48
N THR A 88 1.03 12.06 27.30
CA THR A 88 0.71 11.94 28.74
C THR A 88 -0.74 11.55 29.03
N LYS A 89 -1.63 11.59 28.04
CA LYS A 89 -3.07 11.28 28.15
C LYS A 89 -3.44 9.96 27.46
N THR A 90 -2.56 9.40 26.65
CA THR A 90 -2.80 8.13 25.96
C THR A 90 -2.73 6.98 26.97
N ALA A 91 -3.76 6.16 27.03
CA ALA A 91 -3.79 4.97 27.89
C ALA A 91 -2.66 4.00 27.48
N SER A 92 -2.15 3.26 28.45
CA SER A 92 -1.18 2.20 28.18
C SER A 92 -1.60 0.93 28.96
N PRO A 93 -1.91 -0.19 28.31
CA PRO A 93 -1.97 -0.37 26.84
C PRO A 93 -3.11 0.41 26.20
N TRP A 94 -2.90 0.93 24.98
CA TRP A 94 -3.94 1.56 24.19
C TRP A 94 -4.57 0.53 23.25
N LYS A 95 -5.89 0.49 23.21
CA LYS A 95 -6.66 -0.34 22.27
C LYS A 95 -7.31 0.55 21.22
N ASP A 96 -7.19 0.16 19.96
CA ASP A 96 -7.83 0.90 18.88
C ASP A 96 -9.36 0.88 19.06
N PRO A 97 -9.99 2.02 19.42
CA PRO A 97 -11.42 2.05 19.74
C PRO A 97 -12.29 1.93 18.49
N THR A 98 -11.71 1.93 17.30
CA THR A 98 -12.43 1.79 16.04
C THR A 98 -12.58 0.34 15.61
N VAL A 99 -11.85 -0.59 16.20
CA VAL A 99 -11.95 -2.01 15.92
C VAL A 99 -13.26 -2.55 16.52
N ASP A 100 -14.01 -3.26 15.70
CA ASP A 100 -15.22 -3.96 16.10
C ASP A 100 -14.91 -5.46 16.19
N TYR A 101 -14.87 -5.98 17.43
CA TYR A 101 -14.60 -7.38 17.71
C TYR A 101 -15.85 -8.26 17.58
N ASP A 102 -17.04 -7.64 17.50
CA ASP A 102 -18.32 -8.35 17.39
C ASP A 102 -18.82 -8.46 15.93
N LEU A 103 -18.04 -7.92 14.99
CA LEU A 103 -18.38 -8.00 13.57
C LEU A 103 -18.19 -9.44 13.05
N HIS A 104 -19.21 -9.96 12.34
CA HIS A 104 -19.26 -11.33 11.79
C HIS A 104 -19.82 -11.35 10.35
N ASN A 105 -19.59 -10.33 9.57
CA ASN A 105 -20.08 -10.26 8.19
C ASN A 105 -19.33 -11.22 7.25
N TRP A 106 -18.05 -11.46 7.55
CA TRP A 106 -17.15 -12.31 6.77
C TRP A 106 -16.35 -13.22 7.69
N ALA A 107 -15.94 -14.38 7.17
CA ALA A 107 -15.11 -15.32 7.94
C ALA A 107 -13.80 -14.69 8.43
N GLU A 108 -13.24 -13.76 7.63
CA GLU A 108 -12.00 -13.06 7.96
C GLU A 108 -12.18 -11.97 9.04
N ASP A 109 -13.41 -11.69 9.48
CA ASP A 109 -13.65 -10.77 10.61
C ASP A 109 -13.14 -11.35 11.94
N ASP A 110 -12.94 -12.66 11.99
CA ASP A 110 -12.33 -13.34 13.14
C ASP A 110 -10.84 -12.97 13.32
N ASP A 111 -10.19 -12.41 12.33
CA ASP A 111 -8.77 -12.05 12.41
C ASP A 111 -8.47 -11.14 13.61
N VAL A 112 -9.34 -10.16 13.91
CA VAL A 112 -9.13 -9.25 15.04
C VAL A 112 -9.25 -9.96 16.40
N ARG A 113 -10.11 -10.96 16.50
CA ARG A 113 -10.22 -11.83 17.68
C ARG A 113 -9.02 -12.75 17.83
N ASN A 114 -8.38 -13.09 16.72
CA ASN A 114 -7.18 -13.92 16.66
C ASN A 114 -5.87 -13.08 16.72
N GLY A 115 -5.95 -11.82 17.16
CA GLY A 115 -4.78 -10.99 17.43
C GLY A 115 -4.27 -10.15 16.26
N ALA A 116 -5.06 -9.95 15.20
CA ALA A 116 -4.68 -9.09 14.08
C ALA A 116 -4.54 -7.61 14.48
N ALA A 117 -5.24 -7.19 15.53
CA ALA A 117 -5.21 -5.83 16.08
C ALA A 117 -4.51 -5.83 17.45
N PRO A 118 -3.16 -5.76 17.49
CA PRO A 118 -2.42 -5.72 18.74
C PRO A 118 -2.62 -4.40 19.50
N ASP A 119 -2.44 -4.45 20.81
CA ASP A 119 -2.47 -3.26 21.66
C ASP A 119 -1.34 -2.30 21.25
N ASP A 120 -1.54 -1.01 21.46
CA ASP A 120 -0.63 0.09 21.11
C ASP A 120 -0.41 0.31 19.60
N PHE A 121 -1.31 -0.25 18.76
CA PHE A 121 -1.27 -0.05 17.31
C PHE A 121 -2.62 0.41 16.75
N ILE A 122 -2.56 1.31 15.79
CA ILE A 122 -3.68 1.66 14.92
C ILE A 122 -3.83 0.54 13.88
N HIS A 123 -4.93 -0.19 13.95
CA HIS A 123 -5.18 -1.33 13.07
C HIS A 123 -5.95 -0.94 11.79
N MET A 124 -5.50 -1.44 10.65
CA MET A 124 -6.14 -1.24 9.34
C MET A 124 -6.13 -2.57 8.57
N ASP A 125 -7.25 -2.90 7.91
CA ASP A 125 -7.52 -4.23 7.37
C ASP A 125 -7.74 -4.26 5.85
N ALA A 126 -7.44 -3.18 5.16
CA ALA A 126 -7.68 -3.07 3.72
C ALA A 126 -6.49 -2.52 2.95
N MET A 127 -6.32 -3.03 1.73
CA MET A 127 -5.35 -2.50 0.76
C MET A 127 -5.52 -0.99 0.50
N ALA A 128 -6.73 -0.46 0.68
CA ALA A 128 -7.04 0.95 0.49
C ALA A 128 -6.19 1.88 1.37
N PHE A 129 -5.80 1.46 2.55
CA PHE A 129 -4.97 2.26 3.46
C PHE A 129 -3.54 2.49 2.95
N GLY A 130 -3.03 1.59 2.10
CA GLY A 130 -1.78 1.80 1.39
C GLY A 130 -1.97 2.44 0.03
N MET A 131 -2.89 1.91 -0.78
CA MET A 131 -3.15 2.39 -2.14
C MET A 131 -3.76 3.80 -2.17
N GLY A 132 -4.44 4.22 -1.12
CA GLY A 132 -4.93 5.59 -0.93
C GLY A 132 -3.85 6.61 -0.61
N SER A 133 -2.62 6.19 -0.38
CA SER A 133 -1.50 7.12 -0.16
C SER A 133 -1.13 7.86 -1.44
N CYS A 134 -1.13 9.18 -1.37
CA CYS A 134 -0.77 10.03 -2.50
C CYS A 134 0.74 10.11 -2.64
N CYS A 135 1.26 9.95 -3.86
CA CYS A 135 2.70 10.04 -4.13
C CYS A 135 2.98 10.79 -5.43
N LEU A 136 4.19 11.33 -5.52
CA LEU A 136 4.76 11.77 -6.78
C LEU A 136 5.45 10.57 -7.43
N GLN A 137 4.90 10.09 -8.54
CA GLN A 137 5.51 9.04 -9.35
C GLN A 137 6.30 9.66 -10.49
N ILE A 138 7.57 9.25 -10.61
CA ILE A 138 8.43 9.60 -11.73
C ILE A 138 8.85 8.30 -12.40
N THR A 139 8.49 8.15 -13.68
CA THR A 139 8.79 6.94 -14.45
C THR A 139 9.96 7.20 -15.38
N PHE A 140 11.01 6.41 -15.26
CA PHE A 140 12.14 6.41 -16.15
C PHE A 140 12.07 5.23 -17.11
N GLN A 141 12.37 5.48 -18.36
CA GLN A 141 12.50 4.43 -19.36
C GLN A 141 13.97 4.15 -19.63
N ALA A 142 14.41 2.93 -19.38
CA ALA A 142 15.76 2.49 -19.74
C ALA A 142 15.79 1.94 -21.16
N LYS A 143 16.91 2.11 -21.85
CA LYS A 143 17.13 1.65 -23.22
C LYS A 143 17.16 0.11 -23.32
N ASN A 144 17.71 -0.53 -22.29
CA ASN A 144 17.81 -1.98 -22.18
C ASN A 144 17.92 -2.38 -20.71
N ILE A 145 17.86 -3.71 -20.44
CA ILE A 145 17.88 -4.25 -19.08
C ILE A 145 19.18 -3.93 -18.32
N LYS A 146 20.33 -3.87 -19.01
CA LYS A 146 21.61 -3.55 -18.39
C LYS A 146 21.66 -2.11 -17.89
N GLU A 147 21.16 -1.19 -18.71
CA GLU A 147 21.05 0.22 -18.33
C GLU A 147 20.03 0.40 -17.19
N GLY A 148 18.90 -0.33 -17.24
CA GLY A 148 17.90 -0.31 -16.19
C GLY A 148 18.43 -0.77 -14.83
N ARG A 149 19.18 -1.86 -14.78
CA ARG A 149 19.84 -2.33 -13.56
C ARG A 149 20.82 -1.31 -13.01
N LYS A 150 21.68 -0.75 -13.87
CA LYS A 150 22.62 0.29 -13.46
C LYS A 150 21.91 1.54 -12.91
N MET A 151 20.82 1.98 -13.56
CA MET A 151 20.03 3.12 -13.10
C MET A 151 19.37 2.82 -11.74
N TYR A 152 18.85 1.61 -11.58
CA TYR A 152 18.26 1.15 -10.34
C TYR A 152 19.27 1.20 -9.19
N ASP A 153 20.46 0.63 -9.38
CA ASP A 153 21.51 0.61 -8.37
C ASP A 153 21.96 2.03 -8.00
N GLN A 154 22.04 2.94 -8.98
CA GLN A 154 22.40 4.34 -8.76
C GLN A 154 21.31 5.14 -8.02
N LEU A 155 20.03 4.80 -8.21
CA LEU A 155 18.92 5.48 -7.55
C LEU A 155 18.61 4.92 -6.15
N SER A 156 18.99 3.68 -5.85
CA SER A 156 18.75 3.04 -4.57
C SER A 156 19.23 3.85 -3.36
N PRO A 157 20.42 4.47 -3.36
CA PRO A 157 20.89 5.29 -2.24
C PRO A 157 20.03 6.55 -1.98
N LEU A 158 19.24 6.98 -2.95
CA LEU A 158 18.33 8.12 -2.79
C LEU A 158 17.07 7.74 -1.98
N GLY A 159 16.73 6.46 -1.88
CA GLY A 159 15.53 5.99 -1.19
C GLY A 159 15.41 6.53 0.23
N PRO A 160 16.38 6.30 1.14
CA PRO A 160 16.32 6.82 2.51
C PRO A 160 16.25 8.36 2.57
N ILE A 161 16.97 9.04 1.71
CA ILE A 161 16.98 10.51 1.63
C ILE A 161 15.60 11.03 1.23
N LEU A 162 15.00 10.42 0.21
CA LEU A 162 13.66 10.79 -0.26
C LEU A 162 12.59 10.45 0.79
N LEU A 163 12.75 9.38 1.56
CA LEU A 163 11.87 9.07 2.69
C LEU A 163 11.92 10.19 3.74
N ALA A 164 13.10 10.61 4.16
CA ALA A 164 13.27 11.69 5.12
C ALA A 164 12.71 13.03 4.60
N LEU A 165 13.00 13.38 3.34
CA LEU A 165 12.54 14.63 2.73
C LEU A 165 11.02 14.70 2.52
N THR A 166 10.33 13.59 2.48
CA THR A 166 8.89 13.53 2.20
C THR A 166 8.07 12.92 3.33
N ALA A 167 8.68 12.73 4.50
CA ALA A 167 7.98 12.39 5.73
C ALA A 167 6.91 13.45 6.02
N ALA A 168 5.65 13.05 6.07
CA ALA A 168 4.52 13.93 6.33
C ALA A 168 3.23 13.12 6.49
N THR A 169 3.29 11.98 7.17
CA THR A 169 2.14 11.08 7.33
C THR A 169 2.00 10.60 8.77
N PRO A 170 1.79 11.51 9.73
CA PRO A 170 1.73 11.16 11.14
C PRO A 170 0.32 10.76 11.60
N ILE A 171 -0.69 10.71 10.72
CA ILE A 171 -2.08 10.49 11.11
C ILE A 171 -2.71 9.38 10.27
N TYR A 172 -3.26 8.37 10.96
CA TYR A 172 -4.06 7.29 10.38
C TYR A 172 -5.36 7.12 11.15
N LYS A 173 -6.50 6.97 10.45
CA LYS A 173 -7.84 6.80 11.05
C LYS A 173 -8.20 7.87 12.10
N GLY A 174 -7.64 9.06 11.98
CA GLY A 174 -7.83 10.17 12.93
C GLY A 174 -6.91 10.13 14.16
N PHE A 175 -6.04 9.14 14.30
CA PHE A 175 -5.10 9.00 15.41
C PHE A 175 -3.69 9.42 14.99
N LEU A 176 -2.95 10.00 15.95
CA LEU A 176 -1.52 10.24 15.77
C LEU A 176 -0.76 8.90 15.84
N ALA A 177 0.13 8.72 14.87
CA ALA A 177 1.03 7.57 14.80
C ALA A 177 2.43 7.95 15.25
N ASP A 178 3.16 6.99 15.83
CA ASP A 178 4.58 7.15 16.16
C ASP A 178 5.46 6.90 14.92
N THR A 179 5.03 7.46 13.80
CA THR A 179 5.78 7.48 12.53
C THR A 179 5.23 8.58 11.63
N ASP A 180 6.09 9.17 10.84
CA ASP A 180 5.74 10.17 9.84
C ASP A 180 6.02 9.71 8.40
N VAL A 181 6.57 8.51 8.24
CA VAL A 181 6.80 7.86 6.94
C VAL A 181 5.77 6.75 6.71
N ARG A 182 5.30 6.59 5.47
CA ARG A 182 4.21 5.67 5.11
C ARG A 182 4.67 4.40 4.37
N TRP A 183 5.98 4.19 4.27
CA TRP A 183 6.50 3.09 3.48
C TRP A 183 6.02 1.71 3.95
N ASN A 184 6.15 1.44 5.24
CA ASN A 184 5.76 0.15 5.81
C ASN A 184 4.27 -0.13 5.65
N GLN A 185 3.43 0.91 5.76
CA GLN A 185 1.98 0.82 5.60
C GLN A 185 1.59 0.48 4.16
N ILE A 186 2.23 1.11 3.17
CA ILE A 186 2.01 0.82 1.75
C ILE A 186 2.46 -0.61 1.44
N SER A 187 3.63 -1.02 1.94
CA SER A 187 4.15 -2.37 1.75
C SER A 187 3.24 -3.43 2.37
N ALA A 188 2.82 -3.24 3.61
CA ALA A 188 1.93 -4.16 4.30
C ALA A 188 0.53 -4.26 3.64
N ALA A 189 0.04 -3.16 3.07
CA ALA A 189 -1.27 -3.11 2.43
C ALA A 189 -1.39 -3.97 1.15
N VAL A 190 -0.28 -4.33 0.54
CA VAL A 190 -0.21 -5.17 -0.68
C VAL A 190 0.57 -6.46 -0.47
N ASP A 191 0.93 -6.78 0.77
CA ASP A 191 1.68 -7.98 1.10
C ASP A 191 0.78 -9.22 1.00
N ASP A 192 1.06 -10.10 0.05
CA ASP A 192 0.31 -11.33 -0.19
C ASP A 192 1.02 -12.60 0.31
N ARG A 193 2.14 -12.45 1.03
CA ARG A 193 2.89 -13.57 1.57
C ARG A 193 2.06 -14.43 2.51
N THR A 194 2.17 -15.74 2.37
CA THR A 194 1.50 -16.70 3.27
C THR A 194 2.18 -16.71 4.64
N PRO A 195 1.53 -17.27 5.68
CA PRO A 195 2.16 -17.42 6.99
C PRO A 195 3.48 -18.20 6.96
N GLU A 196 3.60 -19.17 6.06
CA GLU A 196 4.83 -19.95 5.83
C GLU A 196 5.94 -19.07 5.22
N GLU A 197 5.60 -18.26 4.21
CA GLU A 197 6.55 -17.32 3.59
C GLU A 197 6.97 -16.19 4.54
N LEU A 198 6.16 -15.87 5.53
CA LEU A 198 6.48 -14.94 6.61
C LEU A 198 7.32 -15.60 7.72
N GLY A 199 7.44 -16.94 7.73
CA GLY A 199 8.10 -17.69 8.80
C GLY A 199 7.25 -17.81 10.08
N GLU A 200 5.97 -17.51 10.02
CA GLU A 200 5.02 -17.64 11.14
C GLU A 200 4.61 -19.10 11.37
N LYS A 201 4.68 -19.93 10.32
CA LYS A 201 4.44 -21.37 10.39
C LYS A 201 5.60 -22.12 9.75
N VAL A 202 6.08 -23.14 10.41
CA VAL A 202 7.05 -24.07 9.84
C VAL A 202 6.27 -25.20 9.19
N SER A 203 6.32 -25.29 7.85
CA SER A 203 5.78 -26.47 7.17
C SER A 203 6.74 -27.65 7.44
N CYS A 204 6.22 -28.73 8.00
CA CYS A 204 7.02 -29.94 8.30
C CYS A 204 7.56 -30.69 7.06
N GLU A 205 7.32 -30.21 5.85
CA GLU A 205 7.55 -31.03 4.65
C GLU A 205 8.75 -30.69 3.78
N SER A 206 9.65 -29.83 4.13
CA SER A 206 10.88 -29.73 3.29
C SER A 206 11.97 -28.81 3.84
N PHE A 207 12.79 -29.34 4.70
CA PHE A 207 14.05 -28.67 5.10
C PHE A 207 15.01 -28.44 3.91
N GLU A 208 14.96 -29.26 2.88
CA GLU A 208 15.84 -29.14 1.69
C GLU A 208 15.31 -28.15 0.65
N LEU A 209 13.99 -28.09 0.45
CA LEU A 209 13.39 -27.13 -0.49
C LEU A 209 13.44 -25.70 0.07
N ILE A 210 13.35 -25.55 1.39
CA ILE A 210 13.44 -24.26 2.08
C ILE A 210 14.80 -23.61 1.88
N HIS A 211 15.89 -24.36 1.93
CA HIS A 211 17.24 -23.80 1.73
C HIS A 211 17.44 -23.28 0.29
N TYR A 212 16.91 -23.98 -0.70
CA TYR A 212 17.00 -23.57 -2.11
C TYR A 212 16.07 -22.37 -2.40
N LEU A 213 14.84 -22.42 -1.88
CA LEU A 213 13.86 -21.35 -2.07
C LEU A 213 14.19 -20.11 -1.23
N THR A 214 14.82 -20.25 -0.05
CA THR A 214 15.26 -19.09 0.75
C THR A 214 16.44 -18.38 0.09
N THR A 215 17.33 -19.08 -0.59
CA THR A 215 18.42 -18.44 -1.35
C THR A 215 17.87 -17.69 -2.56
N LEU A 216 16.95 -18.30 -3.33
CA LEU A 216 16.26 -17.62 -4.44
C LEU A 216 15.33 -16.51 -3.98
N ALA A 217 14.59 -16.71 -2.88
CA ALA A 217 13.70 -15.70 -2.31
C ALA A 217 14.46 -14.57 -1.62
N PHE A 218 15.64 -14.81 -1.09
CA PHE A 218 16.50 -13.75 -0.55
C PHE A 218 17.04 -12.84 -1.66
N GLU A 219 17.43 -13.41 -2.80
CA GLU A 219 17.79 -12.62 -3.99
C GLU A 219 16.57 -11.86 -4.56
N GLN A 220 15.40 -12.50 -4.62
CA GLN A 220 14.16 -11.85 -5.06
C GLN A 220 13.60 -10.87 -4.02
N ARG A 221 13.71 -11.13 -2.71
CA ARG A 221 13.33 -10.21 -1.64
C ARG A 221 14.20 -8.96 -1.64
N SER A 222 15.50 -9.11 -1.77
CA SER A 222 16.40 -7.94 -1.89
C SER A 222 16.04 -7.09 -3.10
N MET A 223 15.66 -7.71 -4.22
CA MET A 223 15.24 -7.00 -5.43
C MET A 223 13.81 -6.41 -5.29
N ALA A 224 12.86 -7.15 -4.71
CA ALA A 224 11.50 -6.68 -4.50
C ALA A 224 11.44 -5.56 -3.44
N ASP A 225 12.09 -5.72 -2.30
CA ASP A 225 12.19 -4.69 -1.27
C ASP A 225 12.88 -3.43 -1.77
N SER A 226 13.90 -3.58 -2.61
CA SER A 226 14.56 -2.43 -3.23
C SER A 226 13.69 -1.77 -4.29
N GLN A 227 12.99 -2.54 -5.13
CA GLN A 227 12.07 -2.01 -6.15
C GLN A 227 10.89 -1.29 -5.52
N ILE A 228 10.32 -1.87 -4.48
CA ILE A 228 9.22 -1.26 -3.76
C ILE A 228 9.68 0.04 -3.06
N LYS A 229 10.86 0.06 -2.44
CA LYS A 229 11.41 1.27 -1.79
C LYS A 229 11.61 2.46 -2.73
N ILE A 230 11.90 2.21 -3.98
CA ILE A 230 12.00 3.24 -5.01
C ILE A 230 10.62 3.59 -5.59
N CYS A 231 9.71 2.62 -5.68
CA CYS A 231 8.39 2.77 -6.29
C CYS A 231 7.47 3.73 -5.52
N CYS A 232 7.64 3.90 -4.20
CA CYS A 232 6.84 4.87 -3.46
C CYS A 232 7.12 6.33 -3.83
N LYS A 233 8.22 6.59 -4.51
CA LYS A 233 8.64 7.95 -4.88
C LYS A 233 9.21 8.08 -6.30
N LEU A 234 9.74 7.00 -6.83
CA LEU A 234 10.22 6.87 -8.20
C LEU A 234 9.76 5.52 -8.75
N ASP A 235 8.89 5.53 -9.73
CA ASP A 235 8.48 4.34 -10.47
C ASP A 235 9.41 4.15 -11.67
N LEU A 236 10.29 3.16 -11.58
CA LEU A 236 11.22 2.78 -12.65
C LEU A 236 10.55 1.76 -13.56
N TYR A 237 10.07 2.20 -14.70
CA TYR A 237 9.46 1.34 -15.69
C TYR A 237 10.49 0.89 -16.74
N LEU A 238 10.85 -0.39 -16.69
CA LEU A 238 11.67 -1.02 -17.73
C LEU A 238 10.77 -1.46 -18.89
N ARG A 239 10.64 -0.66 -19.94
CA ARG A 239 10.14 -1.18 -21.22
C ARG A 239 11.27 -1.90 -21.93
N ARG A 240 11.07 -3.18 -22.26
CA ARG A 240 11.86 -3.82 -23.33
C ARG A 240 11.61 -3.00 -24.59
N SER A 241 12.58 -2.23 -25.02
CA SER A 241 12.65 -1.76 -26.40
C SER A 241 12.91 -3.00 -27.25
N THR A 242 11.85 -3.73 -27.62
CA THR A 242 11.93 -4.61 -28.78
C THR A 242 11.97 -3.69 -29.98
N THR A 243 13.16 -3.32 -30.40
CA THR A 243 13.42 -3.03 -31.81
C THR A 243 13.22 -4.35 -32.55
N THR A 244 11.99 -4.73 -32.78
CA THR A 244 11.67 -5.64 -33.87
C THR A 244 11.94 -4.88 -35.16
N LYS A 245 13.15 -5.02 -35.69
CA LYS A 245 13.34 -4.94 -37.13
C LYS A 245 12.36 -5.93 -37.73
N GLY A 246 11.49 -5.41 -38.57
CA GLY A 246 10.44 -6.00 -39.35
C GLY A 246 10.33 -7.51 -39.36
N ILE A 247 9.25 -8.01 -38.78
CA ILE A 247 8.55 -9.16 -39.29
C ILE A 247 7.30 -8.59 -39.99
N PRO A 248 7.17 -8.72 -41.31
CA PRO A 248 5.96 -8.29 -42.00
C PRO A 248 4.88 -9.31 -41.70
N GLY A 249 3.74 -8.84 -41.21
CA GLY A 249 2.49 -9.57 -41.23
C GLY A 249 2.05 -10.19 -39.93
N SER A 250 1.41 -9.42 -39.07
CA SER A 250 0.23 -9.85 -38.31
C SER A 250 -0.69 -8.66 -38.15
N LYS A 251 -1.75 -8.67 -38.97
CA LYS A 251 -2.95 -7.86 -38.78
C LYS A 251 -3.56 -8.29 -37.44
N PHE A 252 -3.70 -7.37 -36.51
CA PHE A 252 -4.72 -7.47 -35.48
C PHE A 252 -5.86 -6.58 -35.91
N ASP A 253 -6.87 -7.23 -36.50
CA ASP A 253 -8.21 -6.65 -36.67
C ASP A 253 -8.94 -6.76 -35.31
N ASN A 254 -9.54 -5.64 -34.93
CA ASN A 254 -10.56 -5.39 -33.89
C ASN A 254 -10.18 -5.60 -32.43
#